data_09eb5334973702f4d3303bdd562364f6
#
_entry.id   09eb5334973702f4d3303bdd562364f6
#
_cell.length_a   1.000
_cell.length_b   1.000
_cell.length_c   1.000
_cell.angle_alpha   90.00
_cell.angle_beta   90.00
_cell.angle_gamma   90.00
#
_symmetry.space_group_name_H-M   'P 1'
#
loop_
_entity.id
_entity.type
_entity.pdbx_description
1 polymer ?
#
loop_
_entity_poly.entity_id
_entity_poly.type
_entity_poly.pdbx_seq_one_letter_code
_entity_poly.pdbx_strand_id
1 'polypeptide(L)'
;MTPALVVGPVTWHAVLVPESSSAITSGPAAELYPGDINSVLFTEERLQARIAELGEQIGNDYRELSATAGSQDLLLITVLKGAVLFVTDLARAIPLPTQFEFMAVSSYGSSTSSSGVVRILKDLDRDIHDRDVLIVEDVVDSGLTLSWLLRNLSTRHPRSLRVCTLLRKPDAVGANVDIAYVGFDIPNDFVVGYGLDYDERYRDLPYIGMLNPRVYQ
;
A
#
# COMPACT_ATOMS: atom_id res chain seq x y z
N MET A 1 -2.31 -13.79 -34.60
CA MET A 1 -3.48 -13.10 -34.03
C MET A 1 -3.79 -13.79 -32.70
N THR A 2 -3.32 -13.20 -31.61
CA THR A 2 -3.52 -13.71 -30.25
C THR A 2 -4.80 -13.09 -29.70
N PRO A 3 -5.75 -13.85 -29.14
CA PRO A 3 -6.98 -13.29 -28.62
C PRO A 3 -6.71 -12.52 -27.33
N ALA A 4 -7.16 -11.28 -27.27
CA ALA A 4 -7.17 -10.47 -26.05
C ALA A 4 -8.21 -11.07 -25.08
N LEU A 5 -7.76 -11.44 -23.88
CA LEU A 5 -8.63 -11.82 -22.77
C LEU A 5 -9.38 -10.55 -22.31
N VAL A 6 -10.69 -10.52 -22.58
CA VAL A 6 -11.61 -9.55 -22.04
C VAL A 6 -11.93 -9.95 -20.61
N VAL A 7 -11.29 -9.28 -19.65
CA VAL A 7 -11.68 -9.38 -18.24
C VAL A 7 -12.91 -8.50 -18.05
N GLY A 8 -14.04 -9.12 -17.70
CA GLY A 8 -15.28 -8.40 -17.41
C GLY A 8 -15.16 -7.47 -16.20
N PRO A 9 -16.07 -6.50 -16.04
CA PRO A 9 -16.00 -5.51 -14.95
C PRO A 9 -16.19 -6.20 -13.60
N VAL A 10 -15.15 -6.17 -12.76
CA VAL A 10 -15.24 -6.56 -11.36
C VAL A 10 -16.02 -5.48 -10.63
N THR A 11 -17.20 -5.83 -10.12
CA THR A 11 -18.02 -4.93 -9.29
C THR A 11 -17.36 -4.76 -7.93
N TRP A 12 -16.70 -3.63 -7.73
CA TRP A 12 -16.07 -3.23 -6.47
C TRP A 12 -17.16 -2.79 -5.48
N HIS A 13 -17.33 -3.53 -4.41
CA HIS A 13 -18.10 -3.03 -3.27
C HIS A 13 -17.12 -2.18 -2.45
N ALA A 14 -17.25 -0.86 -2.56
CA ALA A 14 -16.57 0.07 -1.67
C ALA A 14 -17.00 -0.26 -0.23
N VAL A 15 -16.05 -0.66 0.60
CA VAL A 15 -16.28 -0.79 2.03
C VAL A 15 -16.33 0.61 2.60
N LEU A 16 -17.57 1.12 2.78
CA LEU A 16 -17.81 2.41 3.43
C LEU A 16 -17.16 2.44 4.80
N VAL A 17 -16.46 3.54 5.09
CA VAL A 17 -15.92 3.85 6.41
C VAL A 17 -17.09 3.84 7.40
N PRO A 18 -17.09 3.01 8.44
CA PRO A 18 -18.14 3.08 9.46
C PRO A 18 -18.03 4.42 10.18
N GLU A 19 -19.19 5.03 10.49
CA GLU A 19 -19.28 6.23 11.31
C GLU A 19 -18.41 6.08 12.58
N SER A 20 -17.64 7.13 12.87
CA SER A 20 -16.64 7.22 13.93
C SER A 20 -17.07 6.53 15.23
N SER A 21 -16.51 5.38 15.51
CA SER A 21 -16.58 4.76 16.83
C SER A 21 -15.60 5.50 17.75
N SER A 22 -16.11 6.28 18.67
CA SER A 22 -15.39 7.05 19.69
C SER A 22 -14.91 6.16 20.86
N ALA A 23 -14.33 5.02 20.58
CA ALA A 23 -13.66 4.20 21.58
C ALA A 23 -12.18 4.17 21.24
N ILE A 24 -11.41 5.09 21.81
CA ILE A 24 -9.96 4.94 21.94
C ILE A 24 -9.77 3.68 22.78
N THR A 25 -9.34 2.60 22.17
CA THR A 25 -9.07 1.35 22.86
C THR A 25 -8.01 1.63 23.93
N SER A 26 -8.34 1.35 25.17
CA SER A 26 -7.45 1.41 26.33
C SER A 26 -6.38 0.30 26.20
N GLY A 27 -5.29 0.59 25.51
CA GLY A 27 -4.13 -0.29 25.37
C GLY A 27 -2.85 0.51 25.55
N PRO A 28 -1.70 -0.16 25.77
CA PRO A 28 -0.41 0.52 25.97
C PRO A 28 -0.05 1.51 24.85
N ALA A 29 -0.51 1.28 23.63
CA ALA A 29 -0.28 2.17 22.49
C ALA A 29 -1.02 3.51 22.59
N ALA A 30 -2.20 3.58 23.24
CA ALA A 30 -2.94 4.83 23.45
C ALA A 30 -2.22 5.79 24.42
N GLU A 31 -1.36 5.25 25.29
CA GLU A 31 -0.58 6.01 26.27
C GLU A 31 0.73 6.59 25.70
N LEU A 32 1.20 6.07 24.53
CA LEU A 32 2.47 6.51 23.95
C LEU A 32 2.40 7.94 23.39
N TYR A 33 1.23 8.36 22.85
CA TYR A 33 1.03 9.64 22.19
C TYR A 33 -0.25 10.33 22.70
N PRO A 34 -0.30 10.75 23.97
CA PRO A 34 -1.52 11.22 24.60
C PRO A 34 -2.03 12.50 23.95
N GLY A 35 -3.25 12.41 23.39
CA GLY A 35 -3.94 13.54 22.77
C GLY A 35 -3.45 13.91 21.36
N ASP A 36 -2.46 13.22 20.79
CA ASP A 36 -2.01 13.47 19.42
C ASP A 36 -2.94 12.78 18.39
N ILE A 37 -3.59 11.71 18.77
CA ILE A 37 -4.55 11.00 17.92
C ILE A 37 -5.96 11.52 18.20
N ASN A 38 -6.60 12.05 17.16
CA ASN A 38 -7.95 12.60 17.24
C ASN A 38 -9.02 11.48 17.30
N SER A 39 -8.87 10.47 16.45
CA SER A 39 -9.74 9.29 16.42
C SER A 39 -9.03 8.11 15.77
N VAL A 40 -9.43 6.90 16.13
CA VAL A 40 -8.98 5.67 15.46
C VAL A 40 -9.85 5.45 14.22
N LEU A 41 -9.22 5.37 13.04
CA LEU A 41 -9.89 5.13 11.79
C LEU A 41 -10.07 3.62 11.54
N PHE A 42 -9.01 2.84 11.76
CA PHE A 42 -9.04 1.38 11.67
C PHE A 42 -8.31 0.77 12.85
N THR A 43 -8.97 -0.13 13.58
CA THR A 43 -8.36 -0.90 14.65
C THR A 43 -7.42 -1.97 14.08
N GLU A 44 -6.54 -2.53 14.90
CA GLU A 44 -5.64 -3.63 14.53
C GLU A 44 -6.42 -4.82 13.96
N GLU A 45 -7.50 -5.22 14.61
CA GLU A 45 -8.33 -6.35 14.17
C GLU A 45 -8.94 -6.11 12.78
N ARG A 46 -9.37 -4.87 12.51
CA ARG A 46 -9.94 -4.49 11.21
C ARG A 46 -8.89 -4.52 10.11
N LEU A 47 -7.67 -4.06 10.42
CA LEU A 47 -6.53 -4.10 9.51
C LEU A 47 -6.17 -5.55 9.16
N GLN A 48 -6.02 -6.42 10.17
CA GLN A 48 -5.65 -7.82 9.99
C GLN A 48 -6.73 -8.59 9.20
N ALA A 49 -8.01 -8.35 9.47
CA ALA A 49 -9.10 -8.96 8.71
C ALA A 49 -9.02 -8.57 7.22
N ARG A 50 -8.81 -7.28 6.93
CA ARG A 50 -8.71 -6.81 5.53
C ARG A 50 -7.48 -7.35 4.82
N ILE A 51 -6.36 -7.44 5.51
CA ILE A 51 -5.11 -8.01 4.97
C ILE A 51 -5.30 -9.49 4.61
N ALA A 52 -6.01 -10.25 5.44
CA ALA A 52 -6.34 -11.64 5.13
C ALA A 52 -7.19 -11.76 3.86
N GLU A 53 -8.24 -10.92 3.71
CA GLU A 53 -9.07 -10.87 2.50
C GLU A 53 -8.24 -10.54 1.24
N LEU A 54 -7.34 -9.54 1.34
CA LEU A 54 -6.43 -9.17 0.24
C LEU A 54 -5.48 -10.31 -0.09
N GLY A 55 -4.92 -10.99 0.91
CA GLY A 55 -4.03 -12.13 0.74
C GLY A 55 -4.70 -13.26 -0.03
N GLU A 56 -5.93 -13.62 0.31
CA GLU A 56 -6.72 -14.63 -0.41
C GLU A 56 -7.00 -14.21 -1.85
N GLN A 57 -7.40 -12.96 -2.08
CA GLN A 57 -7.68 -12.43 -3.42
C GLN A 57 -6.43 -12.50 -4.30
N ILE A 58 -5.31 -11.98 -3.81
CA ILE A 58 -4.02 -12.00 -4.50
C ILE A 58 -3.60 -13.44 -4.79
N GLY A 59 -3.71 -14.32 -3.78
CA GLY A 59 -3.35 -15.72 -3.92
C GLY A 59 -4.15 -16.45 -5.01
N ASN A 60 -5.45 -16.17 -5.13
CA ASN A 60 -6.29 -16.75 -6.17
C ASN A 60 -5.88 -16.25 -7.56
N ASP A 61 -5.74 -14.92 -7.74
CA ASP A 61 -5.37 -14.33 -9.02
C ASP A 61 -4.00 -14.81 -9.52
N TYR A 62 -3.01 -14.87 -8.64
CA TYR A 62 -1.65 -15.30 -9.04
C TYR A 62 -1.51 -16.81 -9.19
N ARG A 63 -2.35 -17.61 -8.53
CA ARG A 63 -2.40 -19.06 -8.77
C ARG A 63 -2.89 -19.40 -10.18
N GLU A 64 -3.88 -18.67 -10.68
CA GLU A 64 -4.36 -18.81 -12.05
C GLU A 64 -3.29 -18.41 -13.08
N LEU A 65 -2.57 -17.30 -12.82
CA LEU A 65 -1.45 -16.87 -13.67
C LEU A 65 -0.30 -17.88 -13.68
N SER A 66 0.06 -18.44 -12.53
CA SER A 66 1.16 -19.41 -12.39
C SER A 66 0.86 -20.75 -13.05
N ALA A 67 -0.41 -21.17 -13.11
CA ALA A 67 -0.81 -22.42 -13.76
C ALA A 67 -0.50 -22.44 -15.28
N THR A 68 -0.39 -21.24 -15.90
CA THR A 68 -0.13 -21.11 -17.34
C THR A 68 1.34 -20.84 -17.69
N ALA A 69 2.17 -20.40 -16.73
CA ALA A 69 3.49 -19.82 -17.04
C ALA A 69 4.68 -20.50 -16.34
N GLY A 70 4.47 -21.56 -15.59
CA GLY A 70 5.51 -22.15 -14.73
C GLY A 70 5.72 -21.35 -13.45
N SER A 71 5.74 -22.01 -12.31
CA SER A 71 5.74 -21.36 -10.98
C SER A 71 7.06 -20.64 -10.68
N GLN A 72 6.99 -19.33 -10.58
CA GLN A 72 7.97 -18.54 -9.84
C GLN A 72 7.28 -17.91 -8.63
N ASP A 73 8.05 -17.68 -7.55
CA ASP A 73 7.53 -17.00 -6.36
C ASP A 73 7.09 -15.57 -6.71
N LEU A 74 5.99 -15.12 -6.13
CA LEU A 74 5.51 -13.75 -6.28
C LEU A 74 6.49 -12.76 -5.62
N LEU A 75 6.98 -11.79 -6.38
CA LEU A 75 7.89 -10.77 -5.88
C LEU A 75 7.11 -9.57 -5.36
N LEU A 76 7.19 -9.33 -4.06
CA LEU A 76 6.61 -8.15 -3.41
C LEU A 76 7.67 -7.05 -3.37
N ILE A 77 7.39 -5.92 -4.00
CA ILE A 77 8.25 -4.73 -3.97
C ILE A 77 7.56 -3.64 -3.16
N THR A 78 8.25 -3.08 -2.16
CA THR A 78 7.74 -1.96 -1.39
C THR A 78 8.75 -0.83 -1.27
N VAL A 79 8.25 0.39 -1.16
CA VAL A 79 9.08 1.57 -0.89
C VAL A 79 9.18 1.79 0.63
N LEU A 80 10.41 1.89 1.12
CA LEU A 80 10.68 2.14 2.53
C LEU A 80 10.28 3.58 2.90
N LYS A 81 9.71 3.85 4.11
CA LYS A 81 9.56 2.91 5.26
C LYS A 81 8.09 2.54 5.52
N GLY A 82 7.12 3.34 5.08
CA GLY A 82 5.72 3.31 5.51
C GLY A 82 5.05 1.93 5.35
N ALA A 83 5.24 1.29 4.20
CA ALA A 83 4.59 0.02 3.89
C ALA A 83 5.24 -1.23 4.52
N VAL A 84 6.28 -1.09 5.36
CA VAL A 84 7.03 -2.25 5.89
C VAL A 84 6.14 -3.19 6.71
N LEU A 85 5.30 -2.66 7.59
CA LEU A 85 4.39 -3.49 8.39
C LEU A 85 3.34 -4.16 7.50
N PHE A 86 2.75 -3.41 6.58
CA PHE A 86 1.75 -3.92 5.67
C PHE A 86 2.29 -5.03 4.76
N VAL A 87 3.46 -4.85 4.13
CA VAL A 87 4.01 -5.87 3.23
C VAL A 87 4.37 -7.15 3.97
N THR A 88 4.83 -7.07 5.23
CA THR A 88 5.16 -8.26 6.03
C THR A 88 3.92 -9.04 6.45
N ASP A 89 2.85 -8.37 6.84
CA ASP A 89 1.59 -9.03 7.18
C ASP A 89 0.90 -9.58 5.94
N LEU A 90 0.87 -8.82 4.84
CA LEU A 90 0.31 -9.26 3.56
C LEU A 90 1.00 -10.52 3.03
N ALA A 91 2.33 -10.57 3.07
CA ALA A 91 3.09 -11.73 2.61
C ALA A 91 2.73 -13.02 3.39
N ARG A 92 2.47 -12.90 4.70
CA ARG A 92 2.04 -14.04 5.52
C ARG A 92 0.59 -14.45 5.24
N ALA A 93 -0.23 -13.52 4.74
CA ALA A 93 -1.62 -13.77 4.38
C ALA A 93 -1.77 -14.36 2.96
N ILE A 94 -0.82 -14.11 2.05
CA ILE A 94 -0.84 -14.65 0.70
C ILE A 94 -0.51 -16.16 0.73
N PRO A 95 -1.41 -17.05 0.27
CA PRO A 95 -1.19 -18.52 0.29
C PRO A 95 -0.33 -18.98 -0.91
N LEU A 96 0.78 -18.28 -1.19
CA LEU A 96 1.77 -18.60 -2.23
C LEU A 96 3.17 -18.26 -1.71
N PRO A 97 4.23 -18.91 -2.22
CA PRO A 97 5.59 -18.48 -1.95
C PRO A 97 5.83 -17.05 -2.41
N THR A 98 6.36 -16.20 -1.52
CA THR A 98 6.66 -14.81 -1.79
C THR A 98 8.13 -14.48 -1.55
N GLN A 99 8.66 -13.52 -2.30
CA GLN A 99 9.97 -12.91 -2.09
C GLN A 99 9.82 -11.42 -1.87
N PHE A 100 10.79 -10.81 -1.20
CA PHE A 100 10.78 -9.38 -0.90
C PHE A 100 11.89 -8.66 -1.64
N GLU A 101 11.58 -7.47 -2.14
CA GLU A 101 12.53 -6.45 -2.54
C GLU A 101 12.11 -5.09 -1.98
N PHE A 102 13.09 -4.30 -1.61
CA PHE A 102 12.87 -2.99 -1.01
C PHE A 102 13.52 -1.91 -1.86
N MET A 103 12.79 -0.84 -2.10
CA MET A 103 13.30 0.37 -2.70
C MET A 103 13.27 1.52 -1.69
N ALA A 104 14.14 2.48 -1.87
CA ALA A 104 14.05 3.76 -1.19
C ALA A 104 14.11 4.88 -2.23
N VAL A 105 13.17 5.79 -2.14
CA VAL A 105 13.09 6.95 -3.03
C VAL A 105 12.98 8.23 -2.22
N SER A 106 13.45 9.35 -2.77
CA SER A 106 13.19 10.67 -2.25
C SER A 106 12.51 11.51 -3.31
N SER A 107 11.46 12.23 -2.92
CA SER A 107 10.89 13.29 -3.75
C SER A 107 11.75 14.55 -3.60
N TYR A 108 12.18 15.12 -4.71
CA TYR A 108 12.95 16.37 -4.69
C TYR A 108 11.99 17.56 -4.58
N GLY A 109 12.06 18.28 -3.45
CA GLY A 109 11.31 19.52 -3.24
C GLY A 109 10.79 19.66 -1.81
N SER A 110 11.40 20.60 -1.04
CA SER A 110 10.97 20.98 0.32
C SER A 110 9.90 22.07 0.31
N SER A 111 9.06 22.15 -0.70
CA SER A 111 7.97 23.12 -0.78
C SER A 111 6.75 22.50 -1.47
N THR A 112 5.61 23.01 -1.14
CA THR A 112 4.23 22.60 -1.47
C THR A 112 3.88 22.33 -2.94
N SER A 113 4.88 22.29 -3.84
CA SER A 113 4.76 21.85 -5.23
C SER A 113 5.78 20.75 -5.51
N SER A 114 5.36 19.49 -5.52
CA SER A 114 6.19 18.38 -5.93
C SER A 114 6.59 18.56 -7.40
N SER A 115 7.88 18.75 -7.67
CA SER A 115 8.42 18.87 -9.03
C SER A 115 8.30 17.59 -9.86
N GLY A 116 7.75 16.51 -9.29
CA GLY A 116 7.63 15.19 -9.93
C GLY A 116 8.97 14.46 -10.16
N VAL A 117 10.08 15.02 -9.69
CA VAL A 117 11.40 14.38 -9.80
C VAL A 117 11.58 13.45 -8.61
N VAL A 118 11.61 12.13 -8.89
CA VAL A 118 11.87 11.08 -7.91
C VAL A 118 13.31 10.60 -8.10
N ARG A 119 14.07 10.54 -7.01
CA ARG A 119 15.44 9.99 -6.99
C ARG A 119 15.43 8.65 -6.25
N ILE A 120 16.01 7.63 -6.88
CA ILE A 120 16.26 6.33 -6.23
C ILE A 120 17.46 6.48 -5.29
N LEU A 121 17.26 6.16 -4.01
CA LEU A 121 18.32 6.08 -2.99
C LEU A 121 18.81 4.64 -2.81
N LYS A 122 17.89 3.66 -2.89
CA LYS A 122 18.17 2.23 -2.96
C LYS A 122 17.32 1.62 -4.07
N ASP A 123 17.96 0.92 -4.98
CA ASP A 123 17.32 0.16 -6.04
C ASP A 123 17.15 -1.31 -5.63
N LEU A 124 16.46 -2.09 -6.45
CA LEU A 124 16.31 -3.53 -6.31
C LEU A 124 17.69 -4.21 -6.36
N ASP A 125 17.86 -5.24 -5.55
CA ASP A 125 19.10 -6.03 -5.51
C ASP A 125 19.09 -7.13 -6.59
N ARG A 126 17.90 -7.46 -7.15
CA ARG A 126 17.70 -8.54 -8.12
C ARG A 126 17.04 -8.03 -9.40
N ASP A 127 17.30 -8.77 -10.48
CA ASP A 127 16.58 -8.60 -11.75
C ASP A 127 15.10 -9.06 -11.59
N ILE A 128 14.19 -8.29 -12.18
CA ILE A 128 12.76 -8.58 -12.19
C ILE A 128 12.24 -9.00 -13.57
N HIS A 129 13.14 -9.17 -14.54
CA HIS A 129 12.78 -9.61 -15.89
C HIS A 129 12.03 -10.95 -15.82
N ASP A 130 10.87 -11.02 -16.51
CA ASP A 130 10.00 -12.18 -16.56
C ASP A 130 9.48 -12.69 -15.18
N ARG A 131 9.46 -11.81 -14.16
CA ARG A 131 8.91 -12.09 -12.82
C ARG A 131 7.50 -11.53 -12.67
N ASP A 132 6.69 -12.21 -11.86
CA ASP A 132 5.44 -11.63 -11.37
C ASP A 132 5.75 -10.69 -10.21
N VAL A 133 5.38 -9.43 -10.37
CA VAL A 133 5.68 -8.35 -9.44
C VAL A 133 4.40 -7.73 -8.90
N LEU A 134 4.33 -7.61 -7.57
CA LEU A 134 3.30 -6.86 -6.86
C LEU A 134 3.96 -5.72 -6.08
N ILE A 135 3.69 -4.48 -6.48
CA ILE A 135 4.07 -3.30 -5.69
C ILE A 135 3.10 -3.21 -4.51
N VAL A 136 3.65 -3.06 -3.31
CA VAL A 136 2.88 -2.95 -2.06
C VAL A 136 3.16 -1.60 -1.42
N GLU A 137 2.12 -0.76 -1.30
CA GLU A 137 2.18 0.60 -0.77
C GLU A 137 1.27 0.75 0.46
N ASP A 138 1.67 1.61 1.37
CA ASP A 138 0.87 1.97 2.55
C ASP A 138 -0.31 2.87 2.19
N VAL A 139 -0.03 3.96 1.48
CA VAL A 139 -1.06 4.94 1.07
C VAL A 139 -0.80 5.47 -0.34
N VAL A 140 -1.86 5.51 -1.15
CA VAL A 140 -1.86 6.25 -2.42
C VAL A 140 -2.65 7.55 -2.23
N ASP A 141 -1.89 8.64 -2.24
CA ASP A 141 -2.39 10.02 -2.19
C ASP A 141 -2.49 10.57 -3.62
N SER A 142 -1.62 11.47 -4.06
CA SER A 142 -1.63 11.99 -5.43
C SER A 142 -1.34 10.95 -6.53
N GLY A 143 -0.76 9.84 -6.18
CA GLY A 143 -0.35 8.78 -7.11
C GLY A 143 0.89 9.10 -7.97
N LEU A 144 1.52 10.27 -7.80
CA LEU A 144 2.67 10.69 -8.62
C LEU A 144 3.88 9.79 -8.44
N THR A 145 4.23 9.46 -7.21
CA THR A 145 5.36 8.56 -6.89
C THR A 145 5.10 7.17 -7.44
N LEU A 146 3.89 6.65 -7.24
CA LEU A 146 3.50 5.33 -7.74
C LEU A 146 3.49 5.28 -9.28
N SER A 147 2.98 6.32 -9.93
CA SER A 147 3.01 6.43 -11.41
C SER A 147 4.44 6.42 -11.96
N TRP A 148 5.36 7.13 -11.28
CA TRP A 148 6.78 7.10 -11.63
C TRP A 148 7.39 5.71 -11.41
N LEU A 149 7.09 5.08 -10.28
CA LEU A 149 7.59 3.74 -9.92
C LEU A 149 7.14 2.70 -10.95
N LEU A 150 5.87 2.70 -11.31
CA LEU A 150 5.31 1.81 -12.33
C LEU A 150 6.03 1.97 -13.68
N ARG A 151 6.25 3.21 -14.13
CA ARG A 151 7.01 3.46 -15.36
C ARG A 151 8.44 2.94 -15.28
N ASN A 152 9.13 3.20 -14.15
CA ASN A 152 10.51 2.73 -13.95
C ASN A 152 10.59 1.21 -13.98
N LEU A 153 9.75 0.51 -13.21
CA LEU A 153 9.77 -0.95 -13.12
C LEU A 153 9.29 -1.61 -14.42
N SER A 154 8.37 -1.02 -15.16
CA SER A 154 7.92 -1.54 -16.47
C SER A 154 9.07 -1.64 -17.49
N THR A 155 10.05 -0.73 -17.44
CA THR A 155 11.22 -0.78 -18.33
C THR A 155 12.14 -1.96 -18.09
N ARG A 156 11.96 -2.68 -16.98
CA ARG A 156 12.72 -3.88 -16.61
C ARG A 156 12.02 -5.18 -17.04
N HIS A 157 10.93 -5.05 -17.81
CA HIS A 157 10.19 -6.16 -18.44
C HIS A 157 9.76 -7.26 -17.48
N PRO A 158 9.07 -6.96 -16.35
CA PRO A 158 8.44 -7.97 -15.54
C PRO A 158 7.34 -8.69 -16.34
N ARG A 159 7.05 -9.95 -16.04
CA ARG A 159 5.96 -10.72 -16.66
C ARG A 159 4.58 -10.12 -16.32
N SER A 160 4.40 -9.75 -15.06
CA SER A 160 3.26 -8.97 -14.60
C SER A 160 3.71 -7.90 -13.61
N LEU A 161 3.01 -6.77 -13.59
CA LEU A 161 3.26 -5.67 -12.67
C LEU A 161 1.91 -5.12 -12.21
N ARG A 162 1.56 -5.39 -10.95
CA ARG A 162 0.31 -4.94 -10.32
C ARG A 162 0.60 -4.16 -9.04
N VAL A 163 -0.42 -3.49 -8.52
CA VAL A 163 -0.33 -2.67 -7.31
C VAL A 163 -1.34 -3.15 -6.28
N CYS A 164 -0.89 -3.25 -5.03
CA CYS A 164 -1.71 -3.38 -3.83
C CYS A 164 -1.40 -2.19 -2.92
N THR A 165 -2.43 -1.50 -2.46
CA THR A 165 -2.30 -0.45 -1.45
C THR A 165 -3.19 -0.72 -0.25
N LEU A 166 -2.71 -0.41 0.95
CA LEU A 166 -3.52 -0.51 2.14
C LEU A 166 -4.57 0.60 2.18
N LEU A 167 -4.15 1.84 1.90
CA LEU A 167 -5.02 3.02 1.91
C LEU A 167 -5.01 3.71 0.54
N ARG A 168 -6.17 4.21 0.12
CA ARG A 168 -6.31 5.07 -1.04
C ARG A 168 -7.13 6.30 -0.70
N LYS A 169 -6.68 7.48 -1.14
CA LYS A 169 -7.44 8.74 -1.08
C LYS A 169 -8.01 9.04 -2.47
N PRO A 170 -9.23 8.60 -2.80
CA PRO A 170 -9.76 8.69 -4.17
C PRO A 170 -9.85 10.14 -4.68
N ASP A 171 -10.16 11.09 -3.80
CA ASP A 171 -10.30 12.52 -4.15
C ASP A 171 -8.94 13.21 -4.40
N ALA A 172 -7.84 12.65 -3.92
CA ALA A 172 -6.50 13.21 -4.06
C ALA A 172 -5.73 12.60 -5.24
N VAL A 173 -6.13 11.45 -5.76
CA VAL A 173 -5.46 10.76 -6.87
C VAL A 173 -5.59 11.59 -8.14
N GLY A 174 -4.53 12.31 -8.49
CA GLY A 174 -4.42 13.09 -9.73
C GLY A 174 -3.81 12.33 -10.90
N ALA A 175 -3.08 11.25 -10.62
CA ALA A 175 -2.46 10.40 -11.63
C ALA A 175 -3.39 9.22 -11.98
N ASN A 176 -3.52 8.93 -13.27
CA ASN A 176 -4.24 7.73 -13.72
C ASN A 176 -3.37 6.48 -13.45
N VAL A 177 -3.54 5.89 -12.28
CA VAL A 177 -2.83 4.69 -11.83
C VAL A 177 -3.85 3.58 -11.62
N ASP A 178 -3.64 2.46 -12.31
CA ASP A 178 -4.44 1.25 -12.10
C ASP A 178 -3.95 0.54 -10.82
N ILE A 179 -4.83 0.46 -9.81
CA ILE A 179 -4.55 -0.20 -8.53
C ILE A 179 -5.40 -1.46 -8.47
N ALA A 180 -4.76 -2.61 -8.57
CA ALA A 180 -5.45 -3.89 -8.64
C ALA A 180 -6.10 -4.29 -7.31
N TYR A 181 -5.48 -3.93 -6.18
CA TYR A 181 -5.96 -4.31 -4.86
C TYR A 181 -5.92 -3.11 -3.93
N VAL A 182 -7.08 -2.78 -3.33
CA VAL A 182 -7.22 -1.66 -2.39
C VAL A 182 -7.74 -2.18 -1.05
N GLY A 183 -7.03 -1.88 0.02
CA GLY A 183 -7.46 -2.19 1.37
C GLY A 183 -8.68 -1.35 1.77
N PHE A 184 -8.48 -0.05 1.87
CA PHE A 184 -9.52 0.89 2.28
C PHE A 184 -9.44 2.19 1.48
N ASP A 185 -10.60 2.75 1.14
CA ASP A 185 -10.72 4.14 0.72
C ASP A 185 -10.87 5.03 1.95
N ILE A 186 -10.11 6.13 2.01
CA ILE A 186 -10.13 7.07 3.12
C ILE A 186 -10.33 8.51 2.63
N PRO A 187 -10.87 9.40 3.46
CA PRO A 187 -10.93 10.82 3.17
C PRO A 187 -9.52 11.43 3.12
N ASN A 188 -9.42 12.69 2.68
CA ASN A 188 -8.14 13.40 2.56
C ASN A 188 -7.64 13.94 3.91
N ASP A 189 -7.70 13.13 4.96
CA ASP A 189 -7.18 13.44 6.29
C ASP A 189 -5.74 12.98 6.46
N PHE A 190 -5.05 13.57 7.46
CA PHE A 190 -3.70 13.15 7.83
C PHE A 190 -3.78 11.96 8.78
N VAL A 191 -3.30 10.81 8.31
CA VAL A 191 -3.36 9.52 9.03
C VAL A 191 -1.97 9.05 9.42
N VAL A 192 -1.86 8.41 10.58
CA VAL A 192 -0.63 7.85 11.13
C VAL A 192 -0.90 6.48 11.76
N GLY A 193 0.16 5.74 12.01
CA GLY A 193 0.10 4.40 12.62
C GLY A 193 0.23 3.29 11.60
N TYR A 194 0.51 2.08 12.08
CA TYR A 194 0.73 0.89 11.26
C TYR A 194 1.74 1.12 10.12
N GLY A 195 2.89 1.73 10.48
CA GLY A 195 3.95 2.10 9.53
C GLY A 195 3.91 3.53 9.03
N LEU A 196 2.74 4.18 8.96
CA LEU A 196 2.57 5.57 8.58
C LEU A 196 3.09 6.51 9.67
N ASP A 197 3.74 7.60 9.28
CA ASP A 197 4.37 8.53 10.21
C ASP A 197 3.99 10.00 10.02
N TYR A 198 4.32 10.75 11.04
CA TYR A 198 4.58 12.18 10.99
C TYR A 198 5.89 12.47 11.74
N ASP A 199 6.88 13.06 11.06
CA ASP A 199 8.21 13.34 11.60
C ASP A 199 8.90 12.13 12.27
N GLU A 200 8.88 10.98 11.58
CA GLU A 200 9.42 9.67 12.01
C GLU A 200 8.76 9.08 13.27
N ARG A 201 7.63 9.63 13.75
CA ARG A 201 6.87 9.16 14.91
C ARG A 201 5.60 8.43 14.47
N TYR A 202 4.98 7.69 15.39
CA TYR A 202 3.68 7.01 15.27
C TYR A 202 3.67 5.72 14.43
N ARG A 203 4.75 5.34 13.75
CA ARG A 203 4.80 4.09 12.94
C ARG A 203 4.52 2.84 13.76
N ASP A 204 4.82 2.89 15.06
CA ASP A 204 4.70 1.81 16.06
C ASP A 204 3.27 1.58 16.57
N LEU A 205 2.32 2.47 16.26
CA LEU A 205 0.93 2.26 16.63
C LEU A 205 0.35 1.05 15.87
N PRO A 206 -0.35 0.11 16.55
CA PRO A 206 -0.89 -1.08 15.89
C PRO A 206 -2.14 -0.82 15.04
N TYR A 207 -2.69 0.38 15.13
CA TYR A 207 -3.87 0.84 14.44
C TYR A 207 -3.56 2.03 13.51
N ILE A 208 -4.50 2.44 12.68
CA ILE A 208 -4.42 3.69 11.93
C ILE A 208 -5.37 4.71 12.55
N GLY A 209 -4.82 5.89 12.88
CA GLY A 209 -5.56 7.00 13.47
C GLY A 209 -5.41 8.30 12.69
N MET A 210 -6.37 9.20 12.86
CA MET A 210 -6.27 10.57 12.36
C MET A 210 -5.43 11.40 13.32
N LEU A 211 -4.36 12.02 12.81
CA LEU A 211 -3.51 12.91 13.59
C LEU A 211 -4.25 14.20 13.92
N ASN A 212 -4.13 14.66 15.16
CA ASN A 212 -4.76 15.88 15.59
C ASN A 212 -4.12 17.07 14.85
N PRO A 213 -4.90 17.99 14.21
CA PRO A 213 -4.38 19.10 13.45
C PRO A 213 -3.39 20.00 14.22
N ARG A 214 -3.54 20.12 15.54
CA ARG A 214 -2.62 20.89 16.39
C ARG A 214 -1.18 20.34 16.42
N VAL A 215 -0.95 19.10 15.94
CA VAL A 215 0.38 18.49 15.93
C VAL A 215 1.16 18.90 14.68
N TYR A 216 0.47 19.20 13.56
CA TYR A 216 1.11 19.49 12.28
C TYR A 216 0.74 20.86 11.69
N GLN A 217 -0.10 21.67 12.35
CA GLN A 217 -0.41 23.07 12.08
C GLN A 217 0.30 23.97 13.08
#